data_73839414c7981e9f8e6f0268c37ba2f1
#
_entry.id   73839414c7981e9f8e6f0268c37ba2f1
#
_cell.length_a   1.000
_cell.length_b   1.000
_cell.length_c   1.000
_cell.angle_alpha   90.00
_cell.angle_beta   90.00
_cell.angle_gamma   90.00
#
_symmetry.space_group_name_H-M   'P 1'
#
loop_
_entity.id
_entity.type
_entity.pdbx_description
1 polymer ?
#
loop_
_entity_poly.entity_id
_entity_poly.type
_entity_poly.pdbx_seq_one_letter_code
_entity_poly.pdbx_strand_id
1 'polypeptide(L)'
;MGGRTSKAFTKESEAEAEGDEHDHAAEEAEHAQFVGVKNYITPSGLQRLQDERRFLLTRERRAVTAVVALAASNGDRSENADYQYGKRRLREIDRRIRFLTKRIDAAEVVDPEAPRRGRAAAQVFFGATVRYANAAGTERVVTVVGLDEVDLDRNHISWISPLARALMKSGPGDCVVLHAPGTTEQLQVLEVRYERILVEPFSEPPGAEAAPKTRPRTGG
;
A
#
# COMPACT_ATOMS: atom_id res chain seq x y z
N MET A 1 -56.10 3.26 0.75
CA MET A 1 -54.99 2.67 1.55
C MET A 1 -53.78 2.55 0.63
N GLY A 2 -52.83 3.41 0.78
CA GLY A 2 -51.65 3.44 -0.11
C GLY A 2 -50.57 4.33 0.47
N GLY A 3 -49.36 3.81 0.53
CA GLY A 3 -48.15 4.63 0.49
C GLY A 3 -47.47 5.02 1.79
N ARG A 4 -46.80 4.05 2.43
CA ARG A 4 -45.75 4.37 3.45
C ARG A 4 -44.40 3.67 3.24
N THR A 5 -44.20 2.94 2.17
CA THR A 5 -42.97 2.17 1.90
C THR A 5 -41.93 2.91 1.06
N SER A 6 -42.24 4.06 0.48
CA SER A 6 -41.34 4.75 -0.49
C SER A 6 -40.26 5.64 0.18
N LYS A 7 -40.52 6.21 1.37
CA LYS A 7 -39.61 7.18 2.00
C LYS A 7 -38.39 6.57 2.71
N ALA A 8 -38.50 5.33 3.21
CA ALA A 8 -37.37 4.68 3.88
C ALA A 8 -36.31 4.21 2.88
N PHE A 9 -36.76 3.71 1.73
CA PHE A 9 -35.87 3.22 0.66
C PHE A 9 -35.05 4.32 -0.01
N THR A 10 -35.65 5.53 -0.18
CA THR A 10 -34.94 6.71 -0.74
C THR A 10 -33.85 7.23 0.20
N LYS A 11 -34.08 7.21 1.51
CA LYS A 11 -33.15 7.76 2.50
C LYS A 11 -31.90 6.87 2.69
N GLU A 12 -32.05 5.56 2.53
CA GLU A 12 -30.95 4.60 2.59
C GLU A 12 -30.07 4.68 1.32
N SER A 13 -30.68 4.87 0.15
CA SER A 13 -29.94 5.05 -1.11
C SER A 13 -29.21 6.41 -1.19
N GLU A 14 -29.76 7.46 -0.59
CA GLU A 14 -29.08 8.77 -0.52
C GLU A 14 -27.88 8.74 0.42
N ALA A 15 -27.98 8.10 1.60
CA ALA A 15 -26.88 7.94 2.54
C ALA A 15 -25.77 7.01 1.98
N GLU A 16 -26.12 6.02 1.16
CA GLU A 16 -25.15 5.17 0.47
C GLU A 16 -24.42 5.94 -0.64
N ALA A 17 -25.13 6.80 -1.39
CA ALA A 17 -24.55 7.64 -2.44
C ALA A 17 -23.59 8.70 -1.87
N GLU A 18 -23.97 9.38 -0.76
CA GLU A 18 -23.09 10.34 -0.08
C GLU A 18 -21.84 9.68 0.51
N GLY A 19 -21.94 8.44 0.98
CA GLY A 19 -20.79 7.66 1.46
C GLY A 19 -19.81 7.31 0.33
N ASP A 20 -20.30 6.94 -0.83
CA ASP A 20 -19.48 6.61 -2.01
C ASP A 20 -18.80 7.87 -2.60
N GLU A 21 -19.47 9.02 -2.64
CA GLU A 21 -18.86 10.28 -3.12
C GLU A 21 -17.74 10.78 -2.20
N HIS A 22 -17.91 10.64 -0.88
CA HIS A 22 -16.86 11.01 0.10
C HIS A 22 -15.65 10.08 0.01
N ASP A 23 -15.88 8.81 -0.22
CA ASP A 23 -14.84 7.81 -0.39
C ASP A 23 -14.04 8.03 -1.68
N HIS A 24 -14.70 8.41 -2.78
CA HIS A 24 -14.05 8.78 -4.05
C HIS A 24 -13.21 10.04 -3.91
N ALA A 25 -13.69 11.07 -3.22
CA ALA A 25 -12.96 12.30 -3.01
C ALA A 25 -11.68 12.09 -2.17
N ALA A 26 -11.72 11.21 -1.18
CA ALA A 26 -10.56 10.84 -0.39
C ALA A 26 -9.51 10.06 -1.20
N GLU A 27 -9.96 9.12 -2.06
CA GLU A 27 -9.08 8.39 -2.99
C GLU A 27 -8.42 9.34 -4.02
N GLU A 28 -9.17 10.30 -4.55
CA GLU A 28 -8.64 11.28 -5.49
C GLU A 28 -7.64 12.23 -4.83
N ALA A 29 -7.87 12.64 -3.59
CA ALA A 29 -6.95 13.49 -2.83
C ALA A 29 -5.63 12.75 -2.50
N GLU A 30 -5.71 11.47 -2.11
CA GLU A 30 -4.53 10.64 -1.88
C GLU A 30 -3.75 10.38 -3.17
N HIS A 31 -4.47 10.20 -4.28
CA HIS A 31 -3.85 10.00 -5.60
C HIS A 31 -3.26 11.30 -6.16
N ALA A 32 -3.89 12.45 -5.92
CA ALA A 32 -3.42 13.76 -6.38
C ALA A 32 -2.02 14.11 -5.85
N GLN A 33 -1.65 13.64 -4.66
CA GLN A 33 -0.31 13.84 -4.07
C GLN A 33 0.80 13.15 -4.88
N PHE A 34 0.46 12.14 -5.69
CA PHE A 34 1.43 11.33 -6.46
C PHE A 34 1.26 11.46 -7.97
N VAL A 35 0.41 12.37 -8.44
CA VAL A 35 0.27 12.65 -9.87
C VAL A 35 1.60 13.11 -10.45
N GLY A 36 2.12 12.37 -11.44
CA GLY A 36 3.39 12.65 -12.09
C GLY A 36 4.63 12.11 -11.36
N VAL A 37 4.48 11.51 -10.19
CA VAL A 37 5.57 10.81 -9.49
C VAL A 37 5.63 9.36 -9.98
N LYS A 38 6.80 8.94 -10.47
CA LYS A 38 7.03 7.54 -10.86
C LYS A 38 6.83 6.61 -9.68
N ASN A 39 6.15 5.50 -9.92
CA ASN A 39 5.93 4.47 -8.91
C ASN A 39 7.02 3.40 -8.96
N TYR A 40 8.25 3.76 -8.57
CA TYR A 40 9.32 2.77 -8.44
C TYR A 40 9.03 1.81 -7.29
N ILE A 41 9.24 0.52 -7.56
CA ILE A 41 9.04 -0.56 -6.59
C ILE A 41 10.05 -1.68 -6.82
N THR A 42 10.43 -2.38 -5.75
CA THR A 42 11.28 -3.58 -5.88
C THR A 42 10.44 -4.79 -6.32
N PRO A 43 11.07 -5.86 -6.85
CA PRO A 43 10.38 -7.11 -7.16
C PRO A 43 9.63 -7.70 -5.95
N SER A 44 10.24 -7.64 -4.74
CA SER A 44 9.62 -8.12 -3.50
C SER A 44 8.44 -7.26 -3.04
N GLY A 45 8.54 -5.94 -3.18
CA GLY A 45 7.44 -5.02 -2.89
C GLY A 45 6.25 -5.24 -3.82
N LEU A 46 6.51 -5.38 -5.13
CA LEU A 46 5.45 -5.70 -6.08
C LEU A 46 4.76 -7.03 -5.76
N GLN A 47 5.53 -8.06 -5.43
CA GLN A 47 4.97 -9.36 -5.05
C GLN A 47 4.06 -9.25 -3.83
N ARG A 48 4.45 -8.48 -2.81
CA ARG A 48 3.63 -8.22 -1.63
C ARG A 48 2.27 -7.59 -1.98
N LEU A 49 2.26 -6.55 -2.83
CA LEU A 49 1.02 -5.91 -3.28
C LEU A 49 0.12 -6.87 -4.08
N GLN A 50 0.72 -7.71 -4.93
CA GLN A 50 -0.01 -8.71 -5.71
C GLN A 50 -0.63 -9.80 -4.82
N ASP A 51 0.09 -10.25 -3.80
CA ASP A 51 -0.40 -11.28 -2.87
C ASP A 51 -1.53 -10.74 -2.00
N GLU A 52 -1.42 -9.50 -1.49
CA GLU A 52 -2.51 -8.82 -0.77
C GLU A 52 -3.76 -8.70 -1.65
N ARG A 53 -3.62 -8.19 -2.89
CA ARG A 53 -4.74 -8.07 -3.82
C ARG A 53 -5.39 -9.42 -4.11
N ARG A 54 -4.59 -10.46 -4.32
CA ARG A 54 -5.08 -11.82 -4.54
C ARG A 54 -5.89 -12.33 -3.35
N PHE A 55 -5.37 -12.15 -2.14
CA PHE A 55 -6.07 -12.52 -0.92
C PHE A 55 -7.42 -11.82 -0.79
N LEU A 56 -7.45 -10.50 -0.97
CA LEU A 56 -8.68 -9.71 -0.90
C LEU A 56 -9.72 -10.17 -1.93
N LEU A 57 -9.31 -10.40 -3.18
CA LEU A 57 -10.23 -10.82 -4.25
C LEU A 57 -10.75 -12.24 -4.08
N THR A 58 -9.89 -13.17 -3.64
CA THR A 58 -10.22 -14.60 -3.72
C THR A 58 -10.75 -15.17 -2.41
N ARG A 59 -10.42 -14.55 -1.27
CA ARG A 59 -10.78 -15.05 0.05
C ARG A 59 -11.65 -14.08 0.83
N GLU A 60 -11.11 -12.94 1.23
CA GLU A 60 -11.77 -12.03 2.17
C GLU A 60 -13.09 -11.50 1.62
N ARG A 61 -13.08 -10.95 0.39
CA ARG A 61 -14.30 -10.44 -0.24
C ARG A 61 -15.40 -11.50 -0.34
N ARG A 62 -15.03 -12.74 -0.69
CA ARG A 62 -15.99 -13.85 -0.79
C ARG A 62 -16.57 -14.22 0.57
N ALA A 63 -15.72 -14.29 1.61
CA ALA A 63 -16.16 -14.61 2.96
C ALA A 63 -17.14 -13.54 3.50
N VAL A 64 -16.80 -12.26 3.37
CA VAL A 64 -17.66 -11.16 3.82
C VAL A 64 -18.97 -11.12 3.00
N THR A 65 -18.92 -11.37 1.69
CA THR A 65 -20.14 -11.44 0.87
C THR A 65 -21.08 -12.55 1.34
N ALA A 66 -20.56 -13.71 1.73
CA ALA A 66 -21.37 -14.80 2.26
C ALA A 66 -22.04 -14.43 3.59
N VAL A 67 -21.30 -13.74 4.48
CA VAL A 67 -21.83 -13.23 5.76
C VAL A 67 -22.95 -12.22 5.52
N VAL A 68 -22.74 -11.26 4.60
CA VAL A 68 -23.76 -10.25 4.25
C VAL A 68 -25.01 -10.91 3.65
N ALA A 69 -24.84 -11.91 2.79
CA ALA A 69 -25.97 -12.63 2.21
C ALA A 69 -26.77 -13.39 3.26
N LEU A 70 -26.10 -14.02 4.24
CA LEU A 70 -26.75 -14.68 5.36
C LEU A 70 -27.49 -13.67 6.24
N ALA A 71 -26.84 -12.57 6.63
CA ALA A 71 -27.46 -11.52 7.42
C ALA A 71 -28.68 -10.93 6.72
N ALA A 72 -28.64 -10.73 5.40
CA ALA A 72 -29.77 -10.23 4.60
C ALA A 72 -30.97 -11.18 4.58
N SER A 73 -30.77 -12.48 4.81
CA SER A 73 -31.85 -13.47 4.87
C SER A 73 -32.57 -13.54 6.22
N ASN A 74 -31.96 -12.98 7.31
CA ASN A 74 -32.43 -13.12 8.68
C ASN A 74 -33.43 -12.03 9.14
N GLY A 75 -33.93 -11.15 8.25
CA GLY A 75 -34.96 -10.16 8.60
C GLY A 75 -34.69 -8.73 8.12
N ASP A 76 -35.13 -7.73 8.90
CA ASP A 76 -35.01 -6.33 8.54
C ASP A 76 -33.56 -5.89 8.42
N ARG A 77 -33.17 -5.48 7.23
CA ARG A 77 -31.80 -5.08 6.86
C ARG A 77 -31.35 -3.81 7.58
N SER A 78 -32.29 -2.91 7.84
CA SER A 78 -31.99 -1.61 8.44
C SER A 78 -31.58 -1.70 9.92
N GLU A 79 -32.10 -2.70 10.65
CA GLU A 79 -31.82 -2.92 12.07
C GLU A 79 -30.76 -4.03 12.28
N ASN A 80 -30.31 -4.70 11.21
CA ASN A 80 -29.35 -5.80 11.30
C ASN A 80 -27.92 -5.26 11.31
N ALA A 81 -27.30 -5.19 12.48
CA ALA A 81 -25.95 -4.69 12.69
C ALA A 81 -24.90 -5.48 11.87
N ASP A 82 -25.07 -6.82 11.74
CA ASP A 82 -24.14 -7.66 10.97
C ASP A 82 -24.21 -7.34 9.48
N TYR A 83 -25.41 -7.07 8.95
CA TYR A 83 -25.59 -6.64 7.58
C TYR A 83 -24.90 -5.30 7.30
N GLN A 84 -25.10 -4.30 8.17
CA GLN A 84 -24.50 -2.98 8.03
C GLN A 84 -22.96 -3.03 8.18
N TYR A 85 -22.46 -3.79 9.15
CA TYR A 85 -21.02 -4.01 9.32
C TYR A 85 -20.40 -4.69 8.09
N GLY A 86 -21.03 -5.75 7.62
CA GLY A 86 -20.56 -6.48 6.44
C GLY A 86 -20.53 -5.62 5.17
N LYS A 87 -21.56 -4.78 4.94
CA LYS A 87 -21.57 -3.82 3.83
C LYS A 87 -20.42 -2.81 3.92
N ARG A 88 -20.18 -2.25 5.13
CA ARG A 88 -19.03 -1.34 5.35
C ARG A 88 -17.73 -2.05 5.01
N ARG A 89 -17.53 -3.28 5.51
CA ARG A 89 -16.34 -4.06 5.25
C ARG A 89 -16.13 -4.36 3.76
N LEU A 90 -17.20 -4.67 3.02
CA LEU A 90 -17.10 -4.85 1.56
C LEU A 90 -16.62 -3.58 0.86
N ARG A 91 -17.12 -2.40 1.23
CA ARG A 91 -16.66 -1.12 0.65
C ARG A 91 -15.17 -0.88 0.93
N GLU A 92 -14.70 -1.17 2.16
CA GLU A 92 -13.28 -1.06 2.52
C GLU A 92 -12.41 -2.00 1.67
N ILE A 93 -12.84 -3.27 1.52
CA ILE A 93 -12.14 -4.26 0.69
C ILE A 93 -12.10 -3.81 -0.76
N ASP A 94 -13.21 -3.38 -1.33
CA ASP A 94 -13.29 -2.94 -2.73
C ASP A 94 -12.43 -1.67 -2.96
N ARG A 95 -12.41 -0.74 -2.00
CA ARG A 95 -11.50 0.41 -2.01
C ARG A 95 -10.04 -0.03 -2.02
N ARG A 96 -9.65 -0.93 -1.12
CA ARG A 96 -8.28 -1.43 -1.04
C ARG A 96 -7.86 -2.17 -2.32
N ILE A 97 -8.76 -2.96 -2.91
CA ILE A 97 -8.51 -3.63 -4.20
C ILE A 97 -8.26 -2.61 -5.31
N ARG A 98 -9.08 -1.54 -5.42
CA ARG A 98 -8.89 -0.47 -6.41
C ARG A 98 -7.54 0.23 -6.22
N PHE A 99 -7.20 0.58 -4.98
CA PHE A 99 -5.90 1.17 -4.64
C PHE A 99 -4.75 0.26 -5.10
N LEU A 100 -4.73 -1.00 -4.66
CA LEU A 100 -3.68 -1.96 -5.03
C LEU A 100 -3.57 -2.16 -6.54
N THR A 101 -4.71 -2.21 -7.25
CA THR A 101 -4.73 -2.35 -8.70
C THR A 101 -4.05 -1.15 -9.36
N LYS A 102 -4.42 0.08 -9.01
CA LYS A 102 -3.79 1.30 -9.53
C LYS A 102 -2.27 1.34 -9.24
N ARG A 103 -1.86 0.94 -8.01
CA ARG A 103 -0.44 0.92 -7.63
C ARG A 103 0.36 -0.10 -8.41
N ILE A 104 -0.18 -1.31 -8.61
CA ILE A 104 0.44 -2.39 -9.39
C ILE A 104 0.54 -2.00 -10.87
N ASP A 105 -0.53 -1.45 -11.45
CA ASP A 105 -0.57 -1.08 -12.87
C ASP A 105 0.39 0.08 -13.20
N ALA A 106 0.62 1.00 -12.24
CA ALA A 106 1.56 2.10 -12.39
C ALA A 106 3.00 1.75 -11.97
N ALA A 107 3.27 0.51 -11.55
CA ALA A 107 4.55 0.12 -10.98
C ALA A 107 5.67 0.06 -12.04
N GLU A 108 6.76 0.79 -11.79
CA GLU A 108 8.03 0.63 -12.50
C GLU A 108 8.96 -0.22 -11.62
N VAL A 109 9.12 -1.49 -11.98
CA VAL A 109 9.93 -2.43 -11.20
C VAL A 109 11.41 -2.17 -11.41
N VAL A 110 12.13 -1.93 -10.32
CA VAL A 110 13.58 -1.73 -10.33
C VAL A 110 14.21 -2.78 -9.41
N ASP A 111 15.01 -3.67 -10.01
CA ASP A 111 15.76 -4.67 -9.27
C ASP A 111 17.06 -4.06 -8.73
N PRO A 112 17.24 -4.01 -7.39
CA PRO A 112 18.49 -3.53 -6.79
C PRO A 112 19.71 -4.37 -7.16
N GLU A 113 19.53 -5.66 -7.38
CA GLU A 113 20.62 -6.60 -7.73
C GLU A 113 21.01 -6.56 -9.23
N ALA A 114 20.23 -5.81 -10.04
CA ALA A 114 20.54 -5.69 -11.45
C ALA A 114 21.94 -5.10 -11.68
N PRO A 115 22.75 -5.65 -12.61
CA PRO A 115 24.12 -5.20 -12.83
C PRO A 115 24.18 -3.72 -13.22
N ARG A 116 24.92 -2.93 -12.43
CA ARG A 116 25.17 -1.50 -12.68
C ARG A 116 26.59 -1.32 -13.20
N ARG A 117 26.80 -0.40 -14.13
CA ARG A 117 28.12 -0.16 -14.75
C ARG A 117 28.59 1.28 -14.56
N GLY A 118 29.91 1.47 -14.54
CA GLY A 118 30.53 2.78 -14.46
C GLY A 118 30.14 3.54 -13.19
N ARG A 119 29.98 4.83 -13.31
CA ARG A 119 29.64 5.74 -12.18
C ARG A 119 28.36 5.37 -11.46
N ALA A 120 27.37 4.85 -12.19
CA ALA A 120 26.08 4.47 -11.60
C ALA A 120 26.17 3.33 -10.57
N ALA A 121 27.25 2.52 -10.60
CA ALA A 121 27.48 1.47 -9.62
C ALA A 121 27.84 2.02 -8.23
N ALA A 122 28.42 3.23 -8.17
CA ALA A 122 28.88 3.86 -6.94
C ALA A 122 28.02 5.06 -6.50
N GLN A 123 26.98 5.40 -7.25
CA GLN A 123 26.09 6.52 -6.93
C GLN A 123 24.77 6.04 -6.32
N VAL A 124 24.19 6.88 -5.48
CA VAL A 124 22.89 6.62 -4.86
C VAL A 124 21.76 6.80 -5.87
N PHE A 125 21.03 5.74 -6.14
CA PHE A 125 19.76 5.72 -6.86
C PHE A 125 18.74 4.87 -6.10
N PHE A 126 17.56 4.69 -6.69
CA PHE A 126 16.55 3.78 -6.15
C PHE A 126 17.14 2.37 -5.91
N GLY A 127 16.84 1.78 -4.78
CA GLY A 127 17.34 0.47 -4.36
C GLY A 127 18.72 0.51 -3.69
N ALA A 128 19.33 1.69 -3.51
CA ALA A 128 20.62 1.80 -2.82
C ALA A 128 20.47 1.68 -1.30
N THR A 129 21.36 0.94 -0.68
CA THR A 129 21.64 0.98 0.76
C THR A 129 22.84 1.90 0.97
N VAL A 130 22.62 2.97 1.74
CA VAL A 130 23.58 4.08 1.91
C VAL A 130 23.99 4.19 3.38
N ARG A 131 25.30 4.12 3.65
CA ARG A 131 25.87 4.48 4.94
C ARG A 131 26.40 5.91 4.85
N TYR A 132 25.97 6.76 5.75
CA TYR A 132 26.35 8.16 5.82
C TYR A 132 26.62 8.59 7.25
N ALA A 133 27.40 9.65 7.42
CA ALA A 133 27.65 10.27 8.72
C ALA A 133 27.18 11.73 8.71
N ASN A 134 26.72 12.23 9.85
CA ASN A 134 26.43 13.63 10.04
C ASN A 134 27.67 14.42 10.49
N ALA A 135 27.56 15.73 10.67
CA ALA A 135 28.64 16.60 11.10
C ALA A 135 29.24 16.23 12.49
N ALA A 136 28.46 15.55 13.33
CA ALA A 136 28.91 15.04 14.62
C ALA A 136 29.63 13.67 14.51
N GLY A 137 29.79 13.11 13.32
CA GLY A 137 30.38 11.81 13.08
C GLY A 137 29.44 10.62 13.40
N THR A 138 28.16 10.88 13.65
CA THR A 138 27.19 9.81 13.88
C THR A 138 26.84 9.13 12.56
N GLU A 139 27.15 7.84 12.48
CA GLU A 139 26.84 7.04 11.30
C GLU A 139 25.41 6.46 11.32
N ARG A 140 24.78 6.41 10.17
CA ARG A 140 23.49 5.77 9.94
C ARG A 140 23.48 5.03 8.60
N VAL A 141 22.61 4.02 8.51
CA VAL A 141 22.39 3.26 7.29
C VAL A 141 20.90 3.38 6.95
N VAL A 142 20.61 3.68 5.67
CA VAL A 142 19.25 3.72 5.15
C VAL A 142 19.19 3.02 3.79
N THR A 143 18.05 2.44 3.48
CA THR A 143 17.78 1.85 2.17
C THR A 143 16.70 2.64 1.45
N VAL A 144 16.98 3.03 0.21
CA VAL A 144 16.07 3.85 -0.62
C VAL A 144 15.10 2.92 -1.36
N VAL A 145 13.81 3.00 -1.00
CA VAL A 145 12.76 2.10 -1.50
C VAL A 145 11.57 2.86 -2.09
N GLY A 146 10.59 2.14 -2.59
CA GLY A 146 9.32 2.68 -3.08
C GLY A 146 8.43 3.24 -1.97
N LEU A 147 7.39 3.97 -2.37
CA LEU A 147 6.40 4.52 -1.44
C LEU A 147 5.67 3.43 -0.64
N ASP A 148 5.40 2.30 -1.29
CA ASP A 148 4.68 1.18 -0.69
C ASP A 148 5.58 0.24 0.13
N GLU A 149 6.90 0.53 0.22
CA GLU A 149 7.92 -0.33 0.82
C GLU A 149 8.59 0.30 2.04
N VAL A 150 8.09 1.47 2.47
CA VAL A 150 8.65 2.19 3.63
C VAL A 150 8.48 1.36 4.89
N ASP A 151 9.58 1.18 5.61
CA ASP A 151 9.66 0.47 6.88
C ASP A 151 10.74 1.13 7.74
N LEU A 152 10.33 1.92 8.73
CA LEU A 152 11.24 2.69 9.56
C LEU A 152 12.05 1.80 10.52
N ASP A 153 11.52 0.65 10.91
CA ASP A 153 12.21 -0.30 11.79
C ASP A 153 13.40 -0.94 11.07
N ARG A 154 13.31 -1.03 9.73
CA ARG A 154 14.40 -1.51 8.86
C ARG A 154 15.20 -0.40 8.21
N ASN A 155 14.96 0.87 8.57
CA ASN A 155 15.54 2.05 7.93
C ASN A 155 15.28 2.13 6.42
N HIS A 156 14.15 1.60 5.96
CA HIS A 156 13.69 1.74 4.59
C HIS A 156 12.96 3.07 4.43
N ILE A 157 13.53 3.97 3.64
CA ILE A 157 13.01 5.31 3.40
C ILE A 157 12.49 5.45 1.98
N SER A 158 11.40 6.21 1.81
CA SER A 158 10.90 6.51 0.47
C SER A 158 11.93 7.29 -0.36
N TRP A 159 12.07 6.94 -1.64
CA TRP A 159 12.93 7.64 -2.58
C TRP A 159 12.56 9.12 -2.80
N ILE A 160 11.32 9.52 -2.46
CA ILE A 160 10.88 10.93 -2.51
C ILE A 160 11.08 11.66 -1.17
N SER A 161 11.55 10.99 -0.12
CA SER A 161 11.81 11.63 1.17
C SER A 161 12.91 12.69 1.08
N PRO A 162 12.90 13.72 1.95
CA PRO A 162 13.96 14.74 1.94
C PRO A 162 15.36 14.15 2.04
N LEU A 163 15.57 13.14 2.89
CA LEU A 163 16.84 12.47 3.05
C LEU A 163 17.26 11.72 1.79
N ALA A 164 16.36 10.94 1.18
CA ALA A 164 16.67 10.24 -0.06
C ALA A 164 17.00 11.21 -1.19
N ARG A 165 16.24 12.32 -1.31
CA ARG A 165 16.52 13.37 -2.31
C ARG A 165 17.87 14.04 -2.12
N ALA A 166 18.29 14.29 -0.87
CA ALA A 166 19.61 14.86 -0.58
C ALA A 166 20.74 13.91 -0.96
N LEU A 167 20.57 12.59 -0.71
CA LEU A 167 21.57 11.57 -1.03
C LEU A 167 21.60 11.19 -2.51
N MET A 168 20.52 11.44 -3.28
CA MET A 168 20.39 10.97 -4.66
C MET A 168 21.53 11.51 -5.54
N LYS A 169 22.11 10.62 -6.37
CA LYS A 169 23.24 10.86 -7.30
C LYS A 169 24.60 11.11 -6.63
N SER A 170 24.67 11.19 -5.29
CA SER A 170 25.95 11.27 -4.59
C SER A 170 26.64 9.90 -4.55
N GLY A 171 27.92 9.89 -4.30
CA GLY A 171 28.75 8.70 -4.15
C GLY A 171 29.60 8.74 -2.86
N PRO A 172 30.34 7.67 -2.56
CA PRO A 172 31.24 7.62 -1.40
C PRO A 172 32.23 8.79 -1.42
N GLY A 173 32.36 9.49 -0.28
CA GLY A 173 33.17 10.69 -0.10
C GLY A 173 32.45 12.00 -0.34
N ASP A 174 31.31 12.01 -1.01
CA ASP A 174 30.52 13.24 -1.27
C ASP A 174 29.89 13.76 0.01
N CYS A 175 29.84 15.11 0.11
CA CYS A 175 29.10 15.82 1.14
C CYS A 175 27.82 16.40 0.53
N VAL A 176 26.68 16.15 1.16
CA VAL A 176 25.35 16.63 0.76
C VAL A 176 24.70 17.41 1.88
N VAL A 177 23.75 18.28 1.54
CA VAL A 177 23.00 19.05 2.54
C VAL A 177 21.56 18.54 2.57
N LEU A 178 21.15 18.05 3.73
CA LEU A 178 19.76 17.68 4.01
C LEU A 178 19.01 18.93 4.45
N HIS A 179 17.97 19.28 3.69
CA HIS A 179 16.99 20.28 4.08
C HIS A 179 15.70 19.57 4.52
N ALA A 180 15.42 19.61 5.80
CA ALA A 180 14.19 19.07 6.38
C ALA A 180 13.50 20.15 7.22
N PRO A 181 12.18 20.06 7.47
CA PRO A 181 11.47 21.03 8.30
C PRO A 181 12.15 21.22 9.66
N GLY A 182 12.59 22.46 9.93
CA GLY A 182 13.25 22.81 11.19
C GLY A 182 14.74 22.43 11.33
N THR A 183 15.35 21.82 10.29
CA THR A 183 16.78 21.45 10.34
C THR A 183 17.45 21.53 8.97
N THR A 184 18.71 21.95 8.98
CA THR A 184 19.62 21.82 7.84
C THR A 184 20.87 21.12 8.33
N GLU A 185 21.20 19.97 7.77
CA GLU A 185 22.29 19.13 8.26
C GLU A 185 23.20 18.74 7.10
N GLN A 186 24.52 18.80 7.33
CA GLN A 186 25.50 18.32 6.39
C GLN A 186 25.75 16.84 6.64
N LEU A 187 25.68 16.04 5.57
CA LEU A 187 25.87 14.61 5.60
C LEU A 187 27.01 14.21 4.65
N GLN A 188 27.87 13.31 5.09
CA GLN A 188 28.90 12.69 4.26
C GLN A 188 28.49 11.27 3.90
N VAL A 189 28.46 10.96 2.62
CA VAL A 189 28.24 9.59 2.13
C VAL A 189 29.50 8.78 2.34
N LEU A 190 29.40 7.68 3.09
CA LEU A 190 30.53 6.80 3.41
C LEU A 190 30.58 5.61 2.47
N GLU A 191 29.41 5.03 2.17
CA GLU A 191 29.30 3.80 1.37
C GLU A 191 27.97 3.73 0.65
N VAL A 192 27.99 3.18 -0.56
CA VAL A 192 26.78 2.89 -1.35
C VAL A 192 26.84 1.43 -1.77
N ARG A 193 25.81 0.66 -1.42
CA ARG A 193 25.65 -0.74 -1.80
C ARG A 193 24.34 -0.97 -2.49
N TYR A 194 24.31 -1.99 -3.33
CA TYR A 194 23.11 -2.50 -3.96
C TYR A 194 22.99 -3.98 -3.65
N GLU A 195 22.02 -4.33 -2.86
CA GLU A 195 21.79 -5.69 -2.38
C GLU A 195 20.29 -5.98 -2.39
N ARG A 196 19.95 -7.24 -2.26
CA ARG A 196 18.55 -7.64 -2.20
C ARG A 196 17.84 -6.96 -1.03
N ILE A 197 16.77 -6.23 -1.33
CA ILE A 197 15.93 -5.59 -0.33
C ILE A 197 14.84 -6.58 0.09
N LEU A 198 14.85 -6.92 1.39
CA LEU A 198 13.84 -7.80 1.97
C LEU A 198 12.66 -6.95 2.44
N VAL A 199 11.59 -7.00 1.67
CA VAL A 199 10.28 -6.47 2.07
C VAL A 199 9.53 -7.59 2.78
N GLU A 200 8.88 -7.28 3.91
CA GLU A 200 8.08 -8.27 4.63
C GLU A 200 6.95 -8.78 3.71
N PRO A 201 6.84 -10.11 3.50
CA PRO A 201 5.81 -10.65 2.64
C PRO A 201 4.43 -10.38 3.23
N PHE A 202 3.42 -10.32 2.37
CA PHE A 202 2.04 -10.23 2.84
C PHE A 202 1.72 -11.46 3.70
N SER A 203 1.24 -11.22 4.91
CA SER A 203 0.72 -12.25 5.80
C SER A 203 -0.80 -12.10 5.93
N GLU A 204 -1.50 -13.22 5.79
CA GLU A 204 -2.96 -13.22 5.95
C GLU A 204 -3.33 -12.86 7.40
N PRO A 205 -4.36 -12.01 7.62
CA PRO A 205 -4.81 -11.68 8.97
C PRO A 205 -5.24 -12.95 9.73
N PRO A 206 -4.96 -13.04 11.04
CA PRO A 206 -5.42 -14.16 11.86
C PRO A 206 -6.96 -14.24 11.82
N GLY A 207 -7.51 -15.41 11.52
CA GLY A 207 -8.96 -15.63 11.37
C GLY A 207 -9.48 -15.62 9.93
N ALA A 208 -8.64 -15.39 8.93
CA ALA A 208 -8.99 -15.56 7.52
C ALA A 208 -9.08 -17.05 7.13
N GLU A 209 -9.80 -17.85 7.94
CA GLU A 209 -9.89 -19.29 7.75
C GLU A 209 -10.59 -19.64 6.43
N ALA A 210 -10.07 -20.61 5.73
CA ALA A 210 -10.50 -21.05 4.41
C ALA A 210 -12.01 -21.26 4.36
N ALA A 211 -12.69 -20.58 3.41
CA ALA A 211 -14.06 -20.90 3.06
C ALA A 211 -14.19 -22.42 2.89
N PRO A 212 -15.24 -23.07 3.46
CA PRO A 212 -15.39 -24.52 3.41
C PRO A 212 -15.32 -24.97 1.95
N LYS A 213 -14.40 -25.90 1.67
CA LYS A 213 -14.30 -26.56 0.36
C LYS A 213 -15.66 -27.19 0.08
N THR A 214 -16.42 -26.61 -0.83
CA THR A 214 -17.64 -27.21 -1.37
C THR A 214 -17.24 -28.56 -1.96
N ARG A 215 -17.62 -29.66 -1.27
CA ARG A 215 -17.50 -31.00 -1.82
C ARG A 215 -18.31 -31.04 -3.12
N PRO A 216 -17.75 -31.56 -4.22
CA PRO A 216 -18.54 -31.81 -5.41
C PRO A 216 -19.68 -32.77 -5.04
N ARG A 217 -20.93 -32.38 -5.33
CA ARG A 217 -22.06 -33.33 -5.27
C ARG A 217 -21.77 -34.43 -6.28
N THR A 218 -21.34 -35.57 -5.80
CA THR A 218 -21.40 -36.84 -6.54
C THR A 218 -22.88 -37.10 -6.78
N GLY A 219 -23.33 -36.93 -8.02
CA GLY A 219 -24.63 -37.40 -8.47
C GLY A 219 -24.64 -38.91 -8.47
N GLY A 220 -25.65 -39.45 -7.83
CA GLY A 220 -26.14 -40.81 -7.99
C GLY A 220 -27.41 -40.77 -8.81
#